data_52836e291a5c0144d58237a2057b0400
#
_entry.id   52836e291a5c0144d58237a2057b0400
#
_cell.length_a   1.000
_cell.length_b   1.000
_cell.length_c   1.000
_cell.angle_alpha   90.00
_cell.angle_beta   90.00
_cell.angle_gamma   90.00
#
_symmetry.space_group_name_H-M   'P 1'
#
loop_
_entity.id
_entity.type
_entity.pdbx_description
1 polymer ?
#
loop_
_entity_poly.entity_id
_entity_poly.type
_entity_poly.pdbx_seq_one_letter_code
_entity_poly.pdbx_strand_id
1 'polypeptide(L)'
;MATRRLTCGFVHRLDNHATLSGICRGTEPQGRGRVLGRPLFIGLLALFISLPFASTSYAWKNHEMNLKLYAHNQINDWDQFICFVDLIEAESRWDYKAKNGSHYGLGQMKSTWYKDLTPRQQIKAHLRYIDHRYDGKPCQAYKHWAKYGWH
;
A
#
# COMPACT_ATOMS: atom_id res chain seq x y z
N MET A 1 11.91 0.73 -39.36
CA MET A 1 11.15 0.46 -38.11
C MET A 1 11.40 -0.97 -37.67
N ALA A 2 12.23 -1.19 -36.71
CA ALA A 2 12.55 -2.54 -36.20
C ALA A 2 12.44 -2.53 -34.68
N THR A 3 11.34 -3.06 -34.19
CA THR A 3 11.03 -3.23 -32.78
C THR A 3 11.77 -4.46 -32.25
N ARG A 4 12.79 -4.28 -31.43
CA ARG A 4 13.42 -5.39 -30.68
C ARG A 4 12.66 -5.64 -29.41
N ARG A 5 12.03 -6.79 -29.30
CA ARG A 5 11.48 -7.33 -28.07
C ARG A 5 12.61 -7.89 -27.22
N LEU A 6 12.73 -7.39 -25.99
CA LEU A 6 13.58 -7.99 -24.94
C LEU A 6 12.75 -9.06 -24.24
N THR A 7 13.10 -10.32 -24.43
CA THR A 7 12.57 -11.44 -23.67
C THR A 7 13.53 -11.72 -22.51
N CYS A 8 13.12 -11.40 -21.28
CA CYS A 8 13.76 -11.91 -20.08
C CYS A 8 13.20 -13.30 -19.79
N GLY A 9 14.02 -14.33 -19.97
CA GLY A 9 13.67 -15.69 -19.60
C GLY A 9 13.75 -15.89 -18.08
N PHE A 10 12.67 -16.36 -17.49
CA PHE A 10 12.58 -16.74 -16.10
C PHE A 10 12.98 -18.22 -15.99
N VAL A 11 14.13 -18.51 -15.40
CA VAL A 11 14.55 -19.88 -15.09
C VAL A 11 14.32 -20.14 -13.60
N HIS A 12 13.33 -20.98 -13.31
CA HIS A 12 13.16 -21.56 -11.98
C HIS A 12 14.25 -22.61 -11.72
N ARG A 13 15.12 -22.35 -10.79
CA ARG A 13 15.94 -23.38 -10.18
C ARG A 13 15.87 -23.25 -8.66
N LEU A 14 15.35 -24.27 -8.03
CA LEU A 14 15.35 -24.47 -6.59
C LEU A 14 16.75 -24.98 -6.18
N ASP A 15 17.55 -24.12 -5.56
CA ASP A 15 18.69 -24.56 -4.75
C ASP A 15 19.01 -23.46 -3.72
N ASN A 16 19.19 -23.89 -2.48
CA ASN A 16 19.52 -23.08 -1.32
C ASN A 16 20.89 -22.39 -1.46
N HIS A 17 21.00 -21.19 -0.93
CA HIS A 17 22.18 -20.33 -0.89
C HIS A 17 22.59 -19.69 -2.22
N ALA A 18 22.15 -18.46 -2.46
CA ALA A 18 22.88 -17.56 -3.35
C ALA A 18 22.56 -16.10 -3.06
N THR A 19 23.57 -15.40 -2.69
CA THR A 19 23.73 -13.95 -2.66
C THR A 19 23.43 -13.38 -4.05
N LEU A 20 22.38 -12.54 -4.19
CA LEU A 20 22.05 -11.89 -5.46
C LEU A 20 22.74 -10.52 -5.53
N SER A 21 23.87 -10.45 -6.20
CA SER A 21 24.42 -9.21 -6.77
C SER A 21 24.25 -9.27 -8.28
N GLY A 22 23.14 -8.75 -8.78
CA GLY A 22 22.88 -8.56 -10.21
C GLY A 22 23.24 -7.14 -10.65
N ILE A 23 24.45 -6.93 -11.15
CA ILE A 23 24.89 -5.67 -11.77
C ILE A 23 24.46 -5.69 -13.24
N CYS A 24 23.45 -4.93 -13.60
CA CYS A 24 23.18 -4.62 -15.00
C CYS A 24 24.08 -3.45 -15.42
N ARG A 25 25.13 -3.76 -16.17
CA ARG A 25 26.06 -2.76 -16.72
C ARG A 25 25.49 -2.24 -18.06
N GLY A 26 24.91 -1.06 -18.05
CA GLY A 26 24.52 -0.35 -19.27
C GLY A 26 25.73 0.32 -19.89
N THR A 27 26.02 0.00 -21.14
CA THR A 27 27.04 0.68 -21.96
C THR A 27 26.45 1.96 -22.54
N GLU A 28 27.01 3.09 -22.13
CA GLU A 28 26.73 4.39 -22.76
C GLU A 28 27.44 4.50 -24.12
N PRO A 29 26.78 5.05 -25.14
CA PRO A 29 27.45 5.44 -26.38
C PRO A 29 28.05 6.85 -26.22
N GLN A 30 29.37 6.97 -26.38
CA GLN A 30 30.07 8.24 -26.48
C GLN A 30 29.75 8.92 -27.84
N GLY A 31 28.98 10.00 -27.77
CA GLY A 31 28.78 10.93 -28.87
C GLY A 31 29.68 12.15 -28.72
N ARG A 32 30.75 12.26 -29.56
CA ARG A 32 31.52 13.49 -29.72
C ARG A 32 30.68 14.49 -30.50
N GLY A 33 30.42 15.65 -29.94
CA GLY A 33 29.88 16.80 -30.63
C GLY A 33 30.60 18.07 -30.21
N ARG A 34 31.51 18.58 -31.06
CA ARG A 34 32.05 19.94 -30.95
C ARG A 34 30.98 20.92 -31.36
N VAL A 35 30.72 21.93 -30.61
CA VAL A 35 30.24 23.24 -31.15
C VAL A 35 30.75 24.37 -30.31
N LEU A 36 31.50 25.28 -30.98
CA LEU A 36 31.81 26.63 -30.54
C LEU A 36 30.52 27.48 -30.53
N GLY A 37 30.43 28.38 -29.60
CA GLY A 37 29.45 29.45 -29.67
C GLY A 37 29.07 30.00 -28.28
N ARG A 38 29.85 31.04 -27.80
CA ARG A 38 29.35 31.91 -26.75
C ARG A 38 28.30 32.84 -27.35
N PRO A 39 27.15 33.02 -26.72
CA PRO A 39 26.68 34.36 -26.44
C PRO A 39 26.41 34.54 -24.94
N LEU A 40 26.84 35.71 -24.49
CA LEU A 40 26.42 36.37 -23.25
C LEU A 40 24.90 36.58 -23.30
N PHE A 41 24.14 35.94 -22.43
CA PHE A 41 22.79 36.37 -22.08
C PHE A 41 22.59 36.24 -20.58
N ILE A 42 22.66 37.41 -19.94
CA ILE A 42 21.75 38.02 -18.96
C ILE A 42 20.91 36.99 -18.19
N GLY A 43 21.17 36.97 -16.87
CA GLY A 43 20.49 36.20 -15.87
C GLY A 43 18.98 36.40 -15.86
N LEU A 44 18.27 35.30 -15.95
CA LEU A 44 16.93 35.15 -15.40
C LEU A 44 17.04 34.12 -14.27
N LEU A 45 17.02 34.66 -13.05
CA LEU A 45 16.97 33.89 -11.82
C LEU A 45 15.60 33.17 -11.80
N ALA A 46 15.50 32.02 -12.45
CA ALA A 46 14.36 31.12 -12.30
C ALA A 46 14.46 30.50 -10.91
N LEU A 47 13.77 31.07 -9.97
CA LEU A 47 13.52 30.53 -8.65
C LEU A 47 12.69 29.25 -8.87
N PHE A 48 13.34 28.11 -9.05
CA PHE A 48 12.68 26.81 -9.00
C PHE A 48 12.25 26.58 -7.56
N ILE A 49 11.01 26.97 -7.27
CA ILE A 49 10.29 26.50 -6.09
C ILE A 49 10.05 25.01 -6.35
N SER A 50 10.99 24.18 -5.95
CA SER A 50 10.81 22.74 -5.87
C SER A 50 9.83 22.44 -4.74
N LEU A 51 8.54 22.40 -5.07
CA LEU A 51 7.50 21.98 -4.16
C LEU A 51 7.75 20.51 -3.77
N PRO A 52 7.84 20.19 -2.48
CA PRO A 52 7.99 18.81 -2.04
C PRO A 52 6.66 18.09 -2.17
N PHE A 53 6.34 17.60 -3.39
CA PHE A 53 5.13 16.81 -3.63
C PHE A 53 5.24 15.33 -3.19
N ALA A 54 6.38 14.95 -2.61
CA ALA A 54 6.66 13.54 -2.30
C ALA A 54 6.25 13.08 -0.88
N SER A 55 5.83 13.99 0.01
CA SER A 55 5.71 13.66 1.44
C SER A 55 4.42 12.96 1.85
N THR A 56 3.32 13.11 1.11
CA THR A 56 2.00 12.62 1.53
C THR A 56 1.83 11.11 1.35
N SER A 57 2.39 10.55 0.29
CA SER A 57 2.29 9.11 0.00
C SER A 57 3.03 8.24 1.01
N TYR A 58 4.19 8.70 1.48
CA TYR A 58 4.97 7.98 2.49
C TYR A 58 4.31 8.02 3.87
N ALA A 59 3.73 9.14 4.25
CA ALA A 59 3.03 9.26 5.53
C ALA A 59 1.81 8.34 5.62
N TRP A 60 1.03 8.24 4.56
CA TRP A 60 -0.11 7.34 4.47
C TRP A 60 0.31 5.87 4.57
N LYS A 61 1.29 5.45 3.79
CA LYS A 61 1.80 4.06 3.79
C LYS A 61 2.36 3.65 5.16
N ASN A 62 3.06 4.54 5.85
CA ASN A 62 3.54 4.30 7.20
C ASN A 62 2.39 4.18 8.21
N HIS A 63 1.33 4.97 8.05
CA HIS A 63 0.15 4.90 8.90
C HIS A 63 -0.57 3.55 8.75
N GLU A 64 -0.84 3.11 7.53
CA GLU A 64 -1.43 1.82 7.21
C GLU A 64 -0.60 0.65 7.78
N MET A 65 0.72 0.66 7.57
CA MET A 65 1.62 -0.35 8.10
C MET A 65 1.56 -0.45 9.62
N ASN A 66 1.50 0.68 10.32
CA ASN A 66 1.36 0.72 11.78
C ASN A 66 0.01 0.15 12.25
N LEU A 67 -1.06 0.34 11.49
CA LEU A 67 -2.38 -0.23 11.81
C LEU A 67 -2.40 -1.74 11.58
N LYS A 68 -1.79 -2.22 10.50
CA LYS A 68 -1.65 -3.66 10.22
C LYS A 68 -0.82 -4.35 11.31
N LEU A 69 0.30 -3.75 11.71
CA LEU A 69 1.12 -4.26 12.83
C LEU A 69 0.32 -4.28 14.15
N TYR A 70 -0.47 -3.24 14.40
CA TYR A 70 -1.33 -3.22 15.58
C TYR A 70 -2.38 -4.33 15.53
N ALA A 71 -3.04 -4.56 14.39
CA ALA A 71 -4.00 -5.64 14.22
C ALA A 71 -3.35 -7.02 14.40
N HIS A 72 -2.15 -7.23 13.83
CA HIS A 72 -1.38 -8.45 14.03
C HIS A 72 -1.15 -8.76 15.52
N ASN A 73 -0.82 -7.75 16.32
CA ASN A 73 -0.62 -7.93 17.76
C ASN A 73 -1.92 -8.21 18.56
N GLN A 74 -3.10 -8.08 17.94
CA GLN A 74 -4.38 -8.43 18.53
C GLN A 74 -4.89 -9.81 18.09
N ILE A 75 -4.36 -10.35 16.99
CA ILE A 75 -4.78 -11.61 16.38
C ILE A 75 -3.59 -12.57 16.42
N ASN A 76 -3.63 -13.58 17.30
CA ASN A 76 -2.52 -14.49 17.50
C ASN A 76 -2.33 -15.52 16.37
N ASP A 77 -3.38 -15.72 15.55
CA ASP A 77 -3.39 -16.67 14.43
C ASP A 77 -3.08 -15.92 13.13
N TRP A 78 -2.04 -16.37 12.41
CA TRP A 78 -1.59 -15.73 11.19
C TRP A 78 -2.63 -15.77 10.07
N ASP A 79 -3.31 -16.91 9.89
CA ASP A 79 -4.31 -17.05 8.83
C ASP A 79 -5.53 -16.16 9.10
N GLN A 80 -5.96 -16.07 10.37
CA GLN A 80 -7.01 -15.15 10.78
C GLN A 80 -6.61 -13.69 10.61
N PHE A 81 -5.34 -13.37 10.88
CA PHE A 81 -4.81 -12.02 10.64
C PHE A 81 -4.84 -11.66 9.15
N ILE A 82 -4.41 -12.55 8.26
CA ILE A 82 -4.45 -12.29 6.81
C ILE A 82 -5.89 -12.06 6.35
N CYS A 83 -6.82 -12.90 6.78
CA CYS A 83 -8.25 -12.71 6.45
C CYS A 83 -8.80 -11.36 6.99
N PHE A 84 -8.34 -10.92 8.15
CA PHE A 84 -8.70 -9.60 8.69
C PHE A 84 -8.14 -8.47 7.83
N VAL A 85 -6.87 -8.59 7.39
CA VAL A 85 -6.24 -7.62 6.49
C VAL A 85 -7.03 -7.49 5.19
N ASP A 86 -7.39 -8.61 4.57
CA ASP A 86 -8.14 -8.64 3.32
C ASP A 86 -9.54 -8.06 3.48
N LEU A 87 -10.20 -8.33 4.61
CA LEU A 87 -11.51 -7.76 4.93
C LEU A 87 -11.46 -6.23 5.03
N ILE A 88 -10.51 -5.69 5.80
CA ILE A 88 -10.36 -4.23 5.95
C ILE A 88 -9.91 -3.56 4.65
N GLU A 89 -9.08 -4.23 3.85
CA GLU A 89 -8.70 -3.75 2.52
C GLU A 89 -9.94 -3.61 1.62
N ALA A 90 -10.81 -4.60 1.62
CA ALA A 90 -12.04 -4.61 0.83
C ALA A 90 -13.07 -3.57 1.28
N GLU A 91 -13.17 -3.31 2.60
CA GLU A 91 -14.12 -2.36 3.19
C GLU A 91 -13.71 -0.89 3.02
N SER A 92 -12.45 -0.57 3.29
CA SER A 92 -12.02 0.83 3.38
C SER A 92 -10.65 1.12 2.78
N ARG A 93 -9.90 0.11 2.33
CA ARG A 93 -8.48 0.23 1.98
C ARG A 93 -7.66 0.84 3.12
N TRP A 94 -7.96 0.43 4.34
CA TRP A 94 -7.33 0.93 5.57
C TRP A 94 -7.55 2.42 5.85
N ASP A 95 -8.49 3.09 5.16
CA ASP A 95 -8.86 4.46 5.47
C ASP A 95 -9.83 4.51 6.66
N TYR A 96 -9.32 4.88 7.83
CA TYR A 96 -10.12 5.02 9.04
C TYR A 96 -11.14 6.17 9.00
N LYS A 97 -11.05 7.04 8.00
CA LYS A 97 -12.00 8.14 7.75
C LYS A 97 -12.97 7.82 6.62
N ALA A 98 -12.84 6.66 6.00
CA ALA A 98 -13.71 6.25 4.91
C ALA A 98 -15.19 6.38 5.30
N LYS A 99 -16.00 6.85 4.36
CA LYS A 99 -17.44 6.99 4.53
C LYS A 99 -18.17 6.56 3.27
N ASN A 100 -19.12 5.64 3.43
CA ASN A 100 -20.03 5.21 2.39
C ASN A 100 -21.47 5.24 2.92
N GLY A 101 -22.19 6.30 2.58
CA GLY A 101 -23.53 6.55 3.12
C GLY A 101 -23.52 6.66 4.65
N SER A 102 -24.13 5.70 5.33
CA SER A 102 -24.18 5.59 6.79
C SER A 102 -23.10 4.67 7.41
N HIS A 103 -22.16 4.19 6.60
CA HIS A 103 -21.08 3.31 7.02
C HIS A 103 -19.78 4.09 7.14
N TYR A 104 -18.97 3.78 8.16
CA TYR A 104 -17.82 4.58 8.54
C TYR A 104 -16.59 3.74 8.88
N GLY A 105 -15.42 4.31 8.59
CA GLY A 105 -14.13 3.87 9.08
C GLY A 105 -13.63 2.56 8.49
N LEU A 106 -12.65 1.95 9.19
CA LEU A 106 -11.93 0.78 8.71
C LEU A 106 -12.83 -0.39 8.32
N GLY A 107 -13.82 -0.72 9.12
CA GLY A 107 -14.72 -1.84 8.89
C GLY A 107 -16.10 -1.45 8.35
N GLN A 108 -16.25 -0.23 7.83
CA GLN A 108 -17.51 0.29 7.28
C GLN A 108 -18.73 -0.02 8.18
N MET A 109 -18.57 0.23 9.48
CA MET A 109 -19.62 -0.03 10.45
C MET A 109 -20.74 1.01 10.38
N LYS A 110 -21.99 0.57 10.39
CA LYS A 110 -23.17 1.46 10.44
C LYS A 110 -23.36 2.02 11.86
N SER A 111 -22.46 2.91 12.29
CA SER A 111 -22.47 3.48 13.62
C SER A 111 -21.78 4.84 13.66
N THR A 112 -22.50 5.87 14.10
CA THR A 112 -21.92 7.20 14.31
C THR A 112 -20.86 7.21 15.40
N TRP A 113 -21.05 6.41 16.46
CA TRP A 113 -20.02 6.21 17.48
C TRP A 113 -18.71 5.66 16.91
N TYR A 114 -18.78 4.71 15.98
CA TYR A 114 -17.59 4.08 15.40
C TYR A 114 -16.72 5.08 14.60
N LYS A 115 -17.32 6.03 13.90
CA LYS A 115 -16.58 7.04 13.13
C LYS A 115 -15.72 7.96 14.00
N ASP A 116 -16.12 8.17 15.27
CA ASP A 116 -15.46 9.09 16.19
C ASP A 116 -14.31 8.41 16.95
N LEU A 117 -14.11 7.10 16.74
CA LEU A 117 -13.03 6.33 17.32
C LEU A 117 -11.69 6.62 16.63
N THR A 118 -10.60 6.55 17.40
CA THR A 118 -9.25 6.50 16.83
C THR A 118 -9.06 5.23 15.98
N PRO A 119 -8.12 5.21 15.01
CA PRO A 119 -7.93 4.03 14.14
C PRO A 119 -7.70 2.72 14.90
N ARG A 120 -6.92 2.74 15.99
CA ARG A 120 -6.70 1.55 16.84
C ARG A 120 -7.97 1.13 17.59
N GLN A 121 -8.79 2.08 18.02
CA GLN A 121 -10.07 1.78 18.65
C GLN A 121 -11.07 1.20 17.63
N GLN A 122 -11.03 1.65 16.37
CA GLN A 122 -11.83 1.07 15.31
C GLN A 122 -11.45 -0.40 15.07
N ILE A 123 -10.16 -0.74 15.04
CA ILE A 123 -9.70 -2.14 14.96
C ILE A 123 -10.25 -2.96 16.12
N LYS A 124 -10.10 -2.48 17.35
CA LYS A 124 -10.63 -3.20 18.53
C LYS A 124 -12.14 -3.40 18.49
N ALA A 125 -12.87 -2.36 18.07
CA ALA A 125 -14.33 -2.43 17.97
C ALA A 125 -14.76 -3.43 16.88
N HIS A 126 -14.04 -3.44 15.77
CA HIS A 126 -14.30 -4.37 14.66
C HIS A 126 -13.99 -5.81 15.05
N LEU A 127 -12.88 -6.06 15.75
CA LEU A 127 -12.58 -7.41 16.27
C LEU A 127 -13.63 -7.90 17.25
N ARG A 128 -14.16 -7.04 18.14
CA ARG A 128 -15.29 -7.42 19.02
C ARG A 128 -16.56 -7.75 18.25
N TYR A 129 -16.82 -7.03 17.15
CA TYR A 129 -17.94 -7.36 16.27
C TYR A 129 -17.76 -8.73 15.63
N ILE A 130 -16.54 -9.03 15.14
CA ILE A 130 -16.20 -10.34 14.57
C ILE A 130 -16.30 -11.45 15.63
N ASP A 131 -15.85 -11.17 16.84
CA ASP A 131 -15.98 -12.11 17.97
C ASP A 131 -17.44 -12.47 18.21
N HIS A 132 -18.31 -11.48 18.33
CA HIS A 132 -19.73 -11.69 18.58
C HIS A 132 -20.45 -12.40 17.42
N ARG A 133 -20.13 -12.08 16.16
CA ARG A 133 -20.89 -12.56 14.99
C ARG A 133 -20.32 -13.79 14.32
N TYR A 134 -19.01 -13.99 14.44
CA TYR A 134 -18.25 -15.04 13.73
C TYR A 134 -17.33 -15.84 14.66
N ASP A 135 -17.65 -15.93 15.95
CA ASP A 135 -16.88 -16.66 16.96
C ASP A 135 -15.39 -16.30 16.97
N GLY A 136 -15.07 -15.03 16.81
CA GLY A 136 -13.69 -14.54 16.77
C GLY A 136 -12.90 -14.98 15.54
N LYS A 137 -13.56 -15.35 14.43
CA LYS A 137 -12.92 -15.88 13.22
C LYS A 137 -12.99 -14.91 12.04
N PRO A 138 -12.00 -14.02 11.85
CA PRO A 138 -11.93 -13.11 10.71
C PRO A 138 -12.10 -13.79 9.34
N CYS A 139 -11.58 -15.01 9.17
CA CYS A 139 -11.75 -15.75 7.92
C CYS A 139 -13.20 -16.09 7.61
N GLN A 140 -14.06 -16.30 8.63
CA GLN A 140 -15.49 -16.50 8.41
C GLN A 140 -16.16 -15.18 8.00
N ALA A 141 -15.79 -14.07 8.65
CA ALA A 141 -16.28 -12.75 8.29
C ALA A 141 -15.92 -12.39 6.84
N TYR A 142 -14.66 -12.61 6.45
CA TYR A 142 -14.21 -12.37 5.09
C TYR A 142 -14.91 -13.24 4.05
N LYS A 143 -15.10 -14.53 4.33
CA LYS A 143 -15.88 -15.44 3.46
C LYS A 143 -17.32 -14.97 3.30
N HIS A 144 -17.94 -14.48 4.37
CA HIS A 144 -19.28 -13.93 4.32
C HIS A 144 -19.31 -12.66 3.46
N TRP A 145 -18.36 -11.75 3.68
CA TRP A 145 -18.20 -10.55 2.88
C TRP A 145 -18.00 -10.87 1.38
N ALA A 146 -17.10 -11.79 1.06
CA ALA A 146 -16.82 -12.18 -0.33
C ALA A 146 -18.04 -12.76 -1.06
N LYS A 147 -18.97 -13.38 -0.30
CA LYS A 147 -20.19 -13.97 -0.87
C LYS A 147 -21.33 -12.98 -1.00
N TYR A 148 -21.47 -12.07 -0.04
CA TYR A 148 -22.67 -11.22 0.10
C TYR A 148 -22.38 -9.72 -0.04
N GLY A 149 -21.13 -9.30 -0.06
CA GLY A 149 -20.71 -7.90 -0.12
C GLY A 149 -20.87 -7.14 1.20
N TRP A 150 -21.06 -7.85 2.33
CA TRP A 150 -21.16 -7.29 3.68
C TRP A 150 -20.79 -8.36 4.72
N HIS A 151 -20.52 -7.96 5.95
CA HIS A 151 -20.18 -8.86 7.06
C HIS A 151 -20.78 -8.42 8.37
#